data_ce12603c59aedab43c7f492e94fe0840
#
_entry.id   ce12603c59aedab43c7f492e94fe0840
#
_cell.length_a   1.000
_cell.length_b   1.000
_cell.length_c   1.000
_cell.angle_alpha   90.00
_cell.angle_beta   90.00
_cell.angle_gamma   90.00
#
_symmetry.space_group_name_H-M   'P 1'
#
loop_
_entity.id
_entity.type
_entity.pdbx_description
1 polymer ?
#
loop_
_entity_poly.entity_id
_entity_poly.type
_entity_poly.pdbx_seq_one_letter_code
_entity_poly.pdbx_strand_id
1 'polypeptide(L)'
;MVEKKSAISYESIMKDLKARKYSPVYVLMGEEPFYIDKICDYISENVLQSEERDFNQTVVFGADVTGAQVADLCKGYPMMAEYRVVVVKEAQNLRNLEALEKYLENPVKTTILVFCHKNGKLDSRKKFSALAAKAGVVFESKKLYDRNLPGFIETYLKTRKATIEPKATQMVADHVGADLHRLTSELDKLLISLPENDRRVTPEIVEREIGVSKDFNAFELRSAIISRDVFKANQIINYFDSNPKSGSLFTLLPMLFTYFQNLMIAYYVPNRQNENELAKFLDLRGAWAAREYITGMRNYTGVKVMAIIEKFKEVDAKIKGLDNPSTPVGELMKELIFFILH
;
A
#
# COMPACT_ATOMS: atom_id res chain seq x y z
N MET A 1 -32.01 -12.67 12.05
CA MET A 1 -30.78 -12.79 11.28
C MET A 1 -30.43 -11.41 10.75
N VAL A 2 -29.43 -10.73 11.31
CA VAL A 2 -28.96 -9.44 10.80
C VAL A 2 -28.11 -9.76 9.57
N GLU A 3 -28.61 -9.41 8.38
CA GLU A 3 -27.80 -9.47 7.17
C GLU A 3 -26.50 -8.70 7.40
N LYS A 4 -25.37 -9.39 7.33
CA LYS A 4 -24.06 -8.74 7.24
C LYS A 4 -24.07 -7.89 5.97
N LYS A 5 -24.31 -6.57 6.09
CA LYS A 5 -24.04 -5.64 5.00
C LYS A 5 -22.60 -5.92 4.54
N SER A 6 -22.47 -6.33 3.29
CA SER A 6 -21.16 -6.50 2.66
C SER A 6 -20.35 -5.23 2.88
N ALA A 7 -19.08 -5.38 3.30
CA ALA A 7 -18.21 -4.24 3.51
C ALA A 7 -18.19 -3.39 2.24
N ILE A 8 -18.48 -2.10 2.37
CA ILE A 8 -18.47 -1.15 1.25
C ILE A 8 -17.04 -1.07 0.70
N SER A 9 -16.84 -1.39 -0.58
CA SER A 9 -15.53 -1.34 -1.23
C SER A 9 -15.31 -0.01 -1.94
N TYR A 10 -14.03 0.33 -2.16
CA TYR A 10 -13.63 1.50 -2.96
C TYR A 10 -14.27 1.46 -4.35
N GLU A 11 -14.24 0.31 -5.01
CA GLU A 11 -14.80 0.12 -6.36
C GLU A 11 -16.30 0.37 -6.40
N SER A 12 -17.03 -0.08 -5.36
CA SER A 12 -18.49 0.15 -5.27
C SER A 12 -18.82 1.62 -5.11
N ILE A 13 -18.05 2.34 -4.26
CA ILE A 13 -18.20 3.79 -4.07
C ILE A 13 -17.93 4.52 -5.39
N MET A 14 -16.82 4.23 -6.04
CA MET A 14 -16.44 4.88 -7.30
C MET A 14 -17.45 4.59 -8.44
N LYS A 15 -18.03 3.38 -8.45
CA LYS A 15 -19.11 3.03 -9.40
C LYS A 15 -20.34 3.91 -9.18
N ASP A 16 -20.78 4.08 -7.94
CA ASP A 16 -21.96 4.91 -7.62
C ASP A 16 -21.67 6.39 -7.92
N LEU A 17 -20.50 6.91 -7.55
CA LEU A 17 -20.10 8.28 -7.85
C LEU A 17 -20.08 8.57 -9.36
N LYS A 18 -19.50 7.66 -10.17
CA LYS A 18 -19.50 7.77 -11.63
C LYS A 18 -20.90 7.70 -12.24
N ALA A 19 -21.82 6.99 -11.59
CA ALA A 19 -23.24 6.93 -11.98
C ALA A 19 -24.04 8.12 -11.44
N ARG A 20 -23.40 9.14 -10.84
CA ARG A 20 -24.03 10.30 -10.18
C ARG A 20 -25.02 9.93 -9.08
N LYS A 21 -24.79 8.81 -8.41
CA LYS A 21 -25.55 8.39 -7.24
C LYS A 21 -24.83 8.84 -5.99
N TYR A 22 -25.20 9.98 -5.46
CA TYR A 22 -24.56 10.58 -4.30
C TYR A 22 -25.30 10.26 -3.01
N SER A 23 -24.54 9.99 -1.95
CA SER A 23 -25.06 9.91 -0.59
C SER A 23 -24.87 11.25 0.13
N PRO A 24 -25.75 11.63 1.04
CA PRO A 24 -25.61 12.91 1.75
C PRO A 24 -24.42 12.94 2.71
N VAL A 25 -23.88 11.78 3.08
CA VAL A 25 -22.73 11.66 4.00
C VAL A 25 -21.77 10.58 3.52
N TYR A 26 -20.50 10.94 3.46
CA TYR A 26 -19.37 10.03 3.26
C TYR A 26 -18.43 10.16 4.45
N VAL A 27 -18.30 9.14 5.28
CA VAL A 27 -17.27 9.02 6.31
C VAL A 27 -16.21 8.09 5.78
N LEU A 28 -15.07 8.67 5.40
CA LEU A 28 -13.92 7.98 4.83
C LEU A 28 -12.83 7.92 5.91
N MET A 29 -12.47 6.73 6.36
CA MET A 29 -11.53 6.55 7.46
C MET A 29 -10.57 5.39 7.19
N GLY A 30 -9.44 5.36 7.88
CA GLY A 30 -8.53 4.22 7.84
C GLY A 30 -7.06 4.58 7.83
N GLU A 31 -6.23 3.54 7.79
CA GLU A 31 -4.77 3.64 7.81
C GLU A 31 -4.17 3.93 6.43
N GLU A 32 -4.92 3.68 5.34
CA GLU A 32 -4.46 3.94 3.97
C GLU A 32 -5.11 5.23 3.43
N PRO A 33 -4.37 6.35 3.38
CA PRO A 33 -4.90 7.64 2.95
C PRO A 33 -5.28 7.68 1.46
N PHE A 34 -4.60 6.90 0.62
CA PHE A 34 -4.75 6.92 -0.83
C PHE A 34 -6.21 6.82 -1.30
N TYR A 35 -6.95 5.83 -0.80
CA TYR A 35 -8.34 5.64 -1.22
C TYR A 35 -9.26 6.73 -0.67
N ILE A 36 -8.97 7.25 0.54
CA ILE A 36 -9.70 8.37 1.14
C ILE A 36 -9.55 9.60 0.25
N ASP A 37 -8.31 9.92 -0.16
CA ASP A 37 -8.02 11.06 -1.02
C ASP A 37 -8.67 10.89 -2.39
N LYS A 38 -8.57 9.72 -3.02
CA LYS A 38 -9.18 9.47 -4.34
C LYS A 38 -10.70 9.65 -4.34
N ILE A 39 -11.42 9.21 -3.30
CA ILE A 39 -12.86 9.42 -3.19
C ILE A 39 -13.17 10.90 -2.94
N CYS A 40 -12.44 11.52 -2.01
CA CYS A 40 -12.60 12.94 -1.66
C CYS A 40 -12.37 13.84 -2.87
N ASP A 41 -11.27 13.65 -3.59
CA ASP A 41 -10.91 14.43 -4.78
C ASP A 41 -11.96 14.22 -5.88
N TYR A 42 -12.39 12.97 -6.13
CA TYR A 42 -13.43 12.70 -7.11
C TYR A 42 -14.73 13.46 -6.82
N ILE A 43 -15.19 13.46 -5.55
CA ILE A 43 -16.39 14.20 -5.15
C ILE A 43 -16.18 15.71 -5.35
N SER A 44 -15.03 16.23 -4.92
CA SER A 44 -14.70 17.65 -5.01
C SER A 44 -14.61 18.16 -6.46
N GLU A 45 -14.19 17.29 -7.40
CA GLU A 45 -13.96 17.66 -8.79
C GLU A 45 -15.15 17.38 -9.71
N ASN A 46 -16.05 16.46 -9.35
CA ASN A 46 -17.04 15.94 -10.31
C ASN A 46 -18.51 16.12 -9.90
N VAL A 47 -18.80 16.52 -8.66
CA VAL A 47 -20.17 16.77 -8.22
C VAL A 47 -20.68 18.10 -8.74
N LEU A 48 -19.87 19.15 -8.62
CA LEU A 48 -20.18 20.51 -9.02
C LEU A 48 -19.45 20.88 -10.32
N GLN A 49 -20.09 21.70 -11.16
CA GLN A 49 -19.44 22.34 -12.28
C GLN A 49 -18.40 23.37 -11.77
N SER A 50 -17.42 23.74 -12.58
CA SER A 50 -16.36 24.67 -12.17
C SER A 50 -16.89 25.97 -11.63
N GLU A 51 -17.93 26.52 -12.27
CA GLU A 51 -18.56 27.81 -11.93
C GLU A 51 -19.41 27.73 -10.66
N GLU A 52 -19.87 26.55 -10.27
CA GLU A 52 -20.69 26.33 -9.09
C GLU A 52 -19.84 26.18 -7.81
N ARG A 53 -18.56 25.81 -7.96
CA ARG A 53 -17.69 25.45 -6.82
C ARG A 53 -17.45 26.62 -5.87
N ASP A 54 -17.23 27.80 -6.38
CA ASP A 54 -16.92 28.98 -5.55
C ASP A 54 -18.02 29.29 -4.54
N PHE A 55 -19.29 28.96 -4.85
CA PHE A 55 -20.43 29.22 -3.98
C PHE A 55 -20.93 27.98 -3.22
N ASN A 56 -20.68 26.78 -3.76
CA ASN A 56 -21.28 25.55 -3.25
C ASN A 56 -20.28 24.54 -2.67
N GLN A 57 -18.96 24.78 -2.80
CA GLN A 57 -17.96 23.92 -2.22
C GLN A 57 -17.26 24.63 -1.06
N THR A 58 -17.20 23.94 0.07
CA THR A 58 -16.48 24.41 1.24
C THR A 58 -15.52 23.30 1.71
N VAL A 59 -14.23 23.63 1.76
CA VAL A 59 -13.20 22.72 2.26
C VAL A 59 -12.63 23.30 3.54
N VAL A 60 -12.68 22.54 4.62
CA VAL A 60 -12.16 22.91 5.93
C VAL A 60 -11.25 21.83 6.48
N PHE A 61 -10.36 22.20 7.39
CA PHE A 61 -9.52 21.23 8.11
C PHE A 61 -10.08 21.00 9.51
N GLY A 62 -10.03 19.77 9.99
CA GLY A 62 -10.58 19.40 11.31
C GLY A 62 -9.97 20.17 12.48
N ALA A 63 -8.72 20.65 12.37
CA ALA A 63 -8.07 21.47 13.40
C ALA A 63 -8.66 22.89 13.50
N ASP A 64 -9.21 23.43 12.40
CA ASP A 64 -9.63 24.84 12.27
C ASP A 64 -11.10 25.03 12.60
N VAL A 65 -11.87 23.94 12.70
CA VAL A 65 -13.33 23.98 12.91
C VAL A 65 -13.77 23.04 14.03
N THR A 66 -15.00 23.26 14.49
CA THR A 66 -15.69 22.37 15.44
C THR A 66 -16.82 21.60 14.76
N GLY A 67 -17.29 20.50 15.37
CA GLY A 67 -18.43 19.74 14.85
C GLY A 67 -19.70 20.58 14.67
N ALA A 68 -19.92 21.61 15.52
CA ALA A 68 -21.04 22.53 15.38
C ALA A 68 -20.91 23.41 14.13
N GLN A 69 -19.73 23.96 13.87
CA GLN A 69 -19.48 24.76 12.67
C GLN A 69 -19.63 23.93 11.39
N VAL A 70 -19.14 22.68 11.39
CA VAL A 70 -19.36 21.76 10.26
C VAL A 70 -20.84 21.48 10.04
N ALA A 71 -21.60 21.25 11.12
CA ALA A 71 -23.05 21.03 11.03
C ALA A 71 -23.78 22.28 10.44
N ASP A 72 -23.36 23.47 10.80
CA ASP A 72 -23.94 24.72 10.28
C ASP A 72 -23.57 24.93 8.80
N LEU A 73 -22.33 24.63 8.39
CA LEU A 73 -21.94 24.63 6.98
C LEU A 73 -22.80 23.65 6.14
N CYS A 74 -23.14 22.49 6.71
CA CYS A 74 -23.94 21.47 6.05
C CYS A 74 -25.44 21.81 5.95
N LYS A 75 -25.97 22.73 6.75
CA LYS A 75 -27.37 23.18 6.71
C LYS A 75 -27.64 24.20 5.62
N GLY A 76 -26.60 24.78 5.03
CA GLY A 76 -26.74 25.75 3.94
C GLY A 76 -27.36 25.12 2.69
N TYR A 77 -28.19 25.90 1.98
CA TYR A 77 -28.74 25.45 0.69
C TYR A 77 -27.78 25.76 -0.45
N PRO A 78 -27.77 24.92 -1.52
CA PRO A 78 -26.98 25.21 -2.70
C PRO A 78 -27.47 26.46 -3.41
N MET A 79 -26.54 27.24 -3.97
CA MET A 79 -26.82 28.44 -4.76
C MET A 79 -26.70 28.13 -6.25
N MET A 80 -27.81 28.11 -6.96
CA MET A 80 -27.87 27.85 -8.42
C MET A 80 -27.24 26.51 -8.84
N ALA A 81 -27.17 25.54 -7.92
CA ALA A 81 -26.63 24.21 -8.13
C ALA A 81 -27.54 23.13 -7.50
N GLU A 82 -27.39 21.88 -7.91
CA GLU A 82 -28.15 20.77 -7.34
C GLU A 82 -27.66 20.38 -5.93
N TYR A 83 -26.35 20.48 -5.74
CA TYR A 83 -25.70 20.07 -4.49
C TYR A 83 -24.81 21.16 -3.89
N ARG A 84 -24.67 21.09 -2.58
CA ARG A 84 -23.59 21.72 -1.82
C ARG A 84 -22.62 20.65 -1.33
N VAL A 85 -21.32 20.89 -1.47
CA VAL A 85 -20.27 19.96 -1.04
C VAL A 85 -19.50 20.57 0.14
N VAL A 86 -19.46 19.86 1.26
CA VAL A 86 -18.69 20.24 2.45
C VAL A 86 -17.65 19.14 2.72
N VAL A 87 -16.39 19.48 2.60
CA VAL A 87 -15.27 18.57 2.80
C VAL A 87 -14.55 18.92 4.10
N VAL A 88 -14.45 17.97 5.01
CA VAL A 88 -13.64 18.08 6.24
C VAL A 88 -12.38 17.21 6.06
N LYS A 89 -11.26 17.86 5.74
CA LYS A 89 -9.94 17.21 5.67
C LYS A 89 -9.35 17.08 7.09
N GLU A 90 -8.52 16.06 7.30
CA GLU A 90 -7.88 15.79 8.61
C GLU A 90 -8.88 15.75 9.77
N ALA A 91 -10.02 15.11 9.55
CA ALA A 91 -11.15 15.09 10.47
C ALA A 91 -10.84 14.38 11.82
N GLN A 92 -9.72 13.65 11.94
CA GLN A 92 -9.21 13.14 13.22
C GLN A 92 -8.88 14.23 14.23
N ASN A 93 -8.64 15.45 13.75
CA ASN A 93 -8.33 16.63 14.59
C ASN A 93 -9.58 17.45 14.96
N LEU A 94 -10.78 17.05 14.48
CA LEU A 94 -12.03 17.78 14.73
C LEU A 94 -12.44 17.68 16.20
N ARG A 95 -12.72 18.82 16.80
CA ARG A 95 -13.20 18.92 18.18
C ARG A 95 -14.72 18.91 18.26
N ASN A 96 -15.28 18.39 19.35
CA ASN A 96 -16.73 18.35 19.62
C ASN A 96 -17.51 17.62 18.52
N LEU A 97 -17.05 16.42 18.18
CA LEU A 97 -17.69 15.57 17.16
C LEU A 97 -19.16 15.29 17.46
N GLU A 98 -19.54 15.25 18.75
CA GLU A 98 -20.92 15.02 19.21
C GLU A 98 -21.91 16.09 18.68
N ALA A 99 -21.44 17.32 18.46
CA ALA A 99 -22.28 18.37 17.90
C ALA A 99 -22.77 18.07 16.46
N LEU A 100 -22.01 17.28 15.72
CA LEU A 100 -22.36 16.86 14.36
C LEU A 100 -23.40 15.71 14.34
N GLU A 101 -23.59 15.00 15.47
CA GLU A 101 -24.55 13.89 15.56
C GLU A 101 -26.00 14.32 15.27
N LYS A 102 -26.40 15.51 15.75
CA LYS A 102 -27.75 16.06 15.48
C LYS A 102 -27.98 16.27 13.98
N TYR A 103 -26.96 16.70 13.25
CA TYR A 103 -27.04 16.84 11.80
C TYR A 103 -27.18 15.46 11.11
N LEU A 104 -26.43 14.47 11.58
CA LEU A 104 -26.47 13.11 11.02
C LEU A 104 -27.80 12.38 11.27
N GLU A 105 -28.59 12.79 12.26
CA GLU A 105 -29.94 12.24 12.48
C GLU A 105 -30.90 12.59 11.33
N ASN A 106 -30.74 13.76 10.72
CA ASN A 106 -31.54 14.20 9.57
C ASN A 106 -30.69 15.08 8.62
N PRO A 107 -29.80 14.50 7.83
CA PRO A 107 -28.92 15.25 6.95
C PRO A 107 -29.68 15.90 5.80
N VAL A 108 -29.27 17.09 5.40
CA VAL A 108 -29.83 17.80 4.25
C VAL A 108 -29.51 17.04 2.97
N LYS A 109 -30.52 16.66 2.21
CA LYS A 109 -30.36 15.80 1.02
C LYS A 109 -29.61 16.47 -0.14
N THR A 110 -29.61 17.80 -0.19
CA THR A 110 -28.88 18.59 -1.18
C THR A 110 -27.45 18.91 -0.74
N THR A 111 -27.02 18.44 0.44
CA THR A 111 -25.64 18.60 0.91
C THR A 111 -24.92 17.27 0.92
N ILE A 112 -23.72 17.26 0.39
CA ILE A 112 -22.81 16.12 0.44
C ILE A 112 -21.68 16.45 1.42
N LEU A 113 -21.72 15.82 2.59
CA LEU A 113 -20.66 15.92 3.60
C LEU A 113 -19.64 14.82 3.35
N VAL A 114 -18.37 15.23 3.15
CA VAL A 114 -17.22 14.31 3.02
C VAL A 114 -16.32 14.49 4.24
N PHE A 115 -16.29 13.49 5.10
CA PHE A 115 -15.55 13.47 6.35
C PHE A 115 -14.32 12.57 6.22
N CYS A 116 -13.12 13.14 6.04
CA CYS A 116 -11.86 12.44 5.79
C CYS A 116 -11.06 12.27 7.09
N HIS A 117 -11.14 11.09 7.70
CA HIS A 117 -10.43 10.72 8.92
C HIS A 117 -9.24 9.81 8.58
N LYS A 118 -8.04 10.35 8.50
CA LYS A 118 -6.83 9.63 8.11
C LYS A 118 -6.08 9.06 9.32
N ASN A 119 -5.23 8.05 9.04
CA ASN A 119 -4.31 7.42 10.00
C ASN A 119 -5.00 6.81 11.24
N GLY A 120 -6.22 6.34 11.06
CA GLY A 120 -6.97 5.72 12.14
C GLY A 120 -8.44 5.48 11.78
N LYS A 121 -9.20 5.04 12.74
CA LYS A 121 -10.63 4.79 12.55
C LYS A 121 -11.46 5.28 13.75
N LEU A 122 -12.69 5.65 13.46
CA LEU A 122 -13.67 6.00 14.48
C LEU A 122 -14.13 4.73 15.22
N ASP A 123 -14.37 4.87 16.51
CA ASP A 123 -14.93 3.77 17.30
C ASP A 123 -16.37 3.47 16.83
N SER A 124 -16.56 2.27 16.29
CA SER A 124 -17.86 1.80 15.78
C SER A 124 -18.96 1.73 16.82
N ARG A 125 -18.61 1.74 18.12
CA ARG A 125 -19.57 1.71 19.25
C ARG A 125 -20.12 3.09 19.57
N LYS A 126 -19.49 4.16 19.09
CA LYS A 126 -19.95 5.54 19.33
C LYS A 126 -21.19 5.86 18.52
N LYS A 127 -22.07 6.71 19.09
CA LYS A 127 -23.31 7.18 18.47
C LYS A 127 -23.07 7.79 17.09
N PHE A 128 -22.00 8.58 16.95
CA PHE A 128 -21.59 9.16 15.65
C PHE A 128 -21.47 8.12 14.55
N SER A 129 -20.74 7.02 14.81
CA SER A 129 -20.51 5.96 13.81
C SER A 129 -21.81 5.27 13.38
N ALA A 130 -22.72 5.02 14.33
CA ALA A 130 -24.02 4.44 14.05
C ALA A 130 -24.91 5.38 13.21
N LEU A 131 -24.91 6.68 13.51
CA LEU A 131 -25.64 7.70 12.76
C LEU A 131 -25.08 7.88 11.35
N ALA A 132 -23.76 7.95 11.21
CA ALA A 132 -23.09 8.04 9.91
C ALA A 132 -23.43 6.86 8.99
N ALA A 133 -23.49 5.63 9.54
CA ALA A 133 -23.84 4.43 8.78
C ALA A 133 -25.32 4.40 8.32
N LYS A 134 -26.21 5.13 9.03
CA LYS A 134 -27.62 5.32 8.61
C LYS A 134 -27.75 6.46 7.60
N ALA A 135 -26.96 7.51 7.76
CA ALA A 135 -27.02 8.72 6.96
C ALA A 135 -26.38 8.57 5.56
N GLY A 136 -25.44 7.62 5.41
CA GLY A 136 -24.73 7.49 4.13
C GLY A 136 -23.70 6.37 4.10
N VAL A 137 -22.57 6.65 3.51
CA VAL A 137 -21.46 5.72 3.26
C VAL A 137 -20.41 5.83 4.35
N VAL A 138 -20.07 4.70 4.98
CA VAL A 138 -18.92 4.59 5.87
C VAL A 138 -17.92 3.63 5.24
N PHE A 139 -16.76 4.13 4.89
CA PHE A 139 -15.70 3.38 4.23
C PHE A 139 -14.46 3.32 5.12
N GLU A 140 -13.96 2.10 5.37
CA GLU A 140 -12.69 1.86 6.07
C GLU A 140 -11.61 1.45 5.08
N SER A 141 -10.65 2.34 4.87
CA SER A 141 -9.46 2.11 4.05
C SER A 141 -8.40 1.38 4.84
N LYS A 142 -8.16 0.12 4.51
CA LYS A 142 -7.17 -0.72 5.19
C LYS A 142 -5.81 -0.58 4.54
N LYS A 143 -4.76 -0.59 5.38
CA LYS A 143 -3.38 -0.56 4.91
C LYS A 143 -3.11 -1.73 3.97
N LEU A 144 -2.46 -1.44 2.86
CA LEU A 144 -1.99 -2.46 1.93
C LEU A 144 -0.63 -2.99 2.42
N TYR A 145 -0.51 -4.30 2.53
CA TYR A 145 0.74 -4.96 2.90
C TYR A 145 1.58 -5.26 1.64
N ASP A 146 2.90 -5.34 1.79
CA ASP A 146 3.85 -5.57 0.70
C ASP A 146 3.49 -6.79 -0.16
N ARG A 147 3.01 -7.87 0.45
CA ARG A 147 2.53 -9.07 -0.25
C ARG A 147 1.40 -8.81 -1.26
N ASN A 148 0.65 -7.74 -1.09
CA ASN A 148 -0.50 -7.39 -1.94
C ASN A 148 -0.14 -6.38 -3.04
N LEU A 149 1.05 -5.76 -2.96
CA LEU A 149 1.48 -4.72 -3.90
C LEU A 149 1.48 -5.16 -5.37
N PRO A 150 2.01 -6.36 -5.74
CA PRO A 150 1.97 -6.78 -7.13
C PRO A 150 0.55 -6.95 -7.69
N GLY A 151 -0.39 -7.48 -6.90
CA GLY A 151 -1.80 -7.55 -7.32
C GLY A 151 -2.43 -6.16 -7.51
N PHE A 152 -2.06 -5.21 -6.66
CA PHE A 152 -2.46 -3.81 -6.83
C PHE A 152 -1.87 -3.21 -8.10
N ILE A 153 -0.57 -3.37 -8.36
CA ILE A 153 0.14 -2.88 -9.54
C ILE A 153 -0.51 -3.41 -10.83
N GLU A 154 -0.72 -4.71 -10.90
CA GLU A 154 -1.36 -5.36 -12.05
C GLU A 154 -2.77 -4.82 -12.30
N THR A 155 -3.58 -4.70 -11.23
CA THR A 155 -4.95 -4.16 -11.31
C THR A 155 -4.94 -2.69 -11.73
N TYR A 156 -4.04 -1.88 -11.16
CA TYR A 156 -3.91 -0.46 -11.49
C TYR A 156 -3.60 -0.22 -12.96
N LEU A 157 -2.65 -0.97 -13.50
CA LEU A 157 -2.26 -0.89 -14.92
C LEU A 157 -3.36 -1.44 -15.84
N LYS A 158 -4.00 -2.56 -15.46
CA LYS A 158 -5.11 -3.14 -16.23
C LYS A 158 -6.29 -2.18 -16.39
N THR A 159 -6.63 -1.42 -15.35
CA THR A 159 -7.70 -0.40 -15.44
C THR A 159 -7.35 0.72 -16.42
N ARG A 160 -6.06 0.90 -16.75
CA ARG A 160 -5.53 1.87 -17.71
C ARG A 160 -5.12 1.23 -19.05
N LYS A 161 -5.63 0.02 -19.32
CA LYS A 161 -5.38 -0.75 -20.55
C LYS A 161 -3.89 -1.03 -20.80
N ALA A 162 -3.13 -1.25 -19.74
CA ALA A 162 -1.72 -1.65 -19.80
C ALA A 162 -1.51 -2.98 -19.07
N THR A 163 -0.43 -3.67 -19.43
CA THR A 163 0.02 -4.91 -18.79
C THR A 163 1.44 -4.74 -18.26
N ILE A 164 1.86 -5.61 -17.35
CA ILE A 164 3.21 -5.59 -16.77
C ILE A 164 3.74 -7.00 -16.64
N GLU A 165 5.03 -7.17 -16.89
CA GLU A 165 5.69 -8.45 -16.70
C GLU A 165 5.91 -8.77 -15.21
N PRO A 166 5.88 -10.06 -14.80
CA PRO A 166 6.04 -10.44 -13.39
C PRO A 166 7.34 -9.91 -12.76
N LYS A 167 8.46 -9.93 -13.52
CA LYS A 167 9.75 -9.38 -13.05
C LYS A 167 9.65 -7.86 -12.84
N ALA A 168 9.07 -7.14 -13.80
CA ALA A 168 8.86 -5.70 -13.71
C ALA A 168 7.94 -5.33 -12.52
N THR A 169 6.86 -6.11 -12.31
CA THR A 169 5.97 -5.94 -11.16
C THR A 169 6.72 -6.03 -9.84
N GLN A 170 7.59 -7.03 -9.70
CA GLN A 170 8.37 -7.22 -8.49
C GLN A 170 9.40 -6.10 -8.28
N MET A 171 10.09 -5.68 -9.37
CA MET A 171 11.04 -4.56 -9.32
C MET A 171 10.38 -3.28 -8.79
N VAL A 172 9.19 -2.94 -9.30
CA VAL A 172 8.43 -1.75 -8.84
C VAL A 172 7.98 -1.92 -7.39
N ALA A 173 7.43 -3.08 -7.02
CA ALA A 173 6.95 -3.35 -5.67
C ALA A 173 8.07 -3.25 -4.62
N ASP A 174 9.22 -3.84 -4.90
CA ASP A 174 10.36 -3.86 -3.97
C ASP A 174 11.03 -2.48 -3.84
N HIS A 175 11.03 -1.69 -4.91
CA HIS A 175 11.66 -0.38 -4.91
C HIS A 175 10.79 0.70 -4.25
N VAL A 176 9.50 0.70 -4.53
CA VAL A 176 8.59 1.76 -4.08
C VAL A 176 8.00 1.44 -2.71
N GLY A 177 7.68 0.16 -2.46
CA GLY A 177 7.04 -0.29 -1.22
C GLY A 177 5.55 0.08 -1.15
N ALA A 178 5.00 0.06 0.08
CA ALA A 178 3.55 0.17 0.34
C ALA A 178 3.01 1.61 0.35
N ASP A 179 3.78 2.61 -0.03
CA ASP A 179 3.27 3.98 -0.25
C ASP A 179 2.51 4.05 -1.57
N LEU A 180 1.17 3.96 -1.50
CA LEU A 180 0.33 3.92 -2.70
C LEU A 180 0.31 5.24 -3.48
N HIS A 181 0.52 6.39 -2.84
CA HIS A 181 0.64 7.67 -3.56
C HIS A 181 1.88 7.69 -4.43
N ARG A 182 3.03 7.32 -3.85
CA ARG A 182 4.29 7.20 -4.57
C ARG A 182 4.20 6.10 -5.63
N LEU A 183 3.65 4.94 -5.29
CA LEU A 183 3.52 3.80 -6.20
C LEU A 183 2.70 4.16 -7.44
N THR A 184 1.53 4.79 -7.26
CA THR A 184 0.69 5.19 -8.40
C THR A 184 1.33 6.30 -9.24
N SER A 185 2.07 7.23 -8.61
CA SER A 185 2.85 8.24 -9.34
C SER A 185 3.92 7.61 -10.23
N GLU A 186 4.67 6.62 -9.73
CA GLU A 186 5.65 5.88 -10.53
C GLU A 186 4.98 5.07 -11.65
N LEU A 187 3.83 4.43 -11.37
CA LEU A 187 3.07 3.71 -12.39
C LEU A 187 2.50 4.64 -13.48
N ASP A 188 2.03 5.82 -13.11
CA ASP A 188 1.54 6.81 -14.07
C ASP A 188 2.69 7.33 -14.97
N LYS A 189 3.88 7.51 -14.40
CA LYS A 189 5.09 7.86 -15.16
C LYS A 189 5.44 6.76 -16.18
N LEU A 190 5.39 5.49 -15.78
CA LEU A 190 5.56 4.37 -16.72
C LEU A 190 4.52 4.42 -17.84
N LEU A 191 3.25 4.66 -17.52
CA LEU A 191 2.17 4.72 -18.50
C LEU A 191 2.35 5.82 -19.55
N ILE A 192 2.92 6.97 -19.17
CA ILE A 192 3.21 8.09 -20.05
C ILE A 192 4.33 7.72 -21.04
N SER A 193 5.32 6.94 -20.58
CA SER A 193 6.47 6.54 -21.43
C SER A 193 6.16 5.40 -22.41
N LEU A 194 5.00 4.71 -22.25
CA LEU A 194 4.63 3.61 -23.13
C LEU A 194 4.12 4.11 -24.48
N PRO A 195 4.51 3.45 -25.58
CA PRO A 195 3.95 3.73 -26.89
C PRO A 195 2.46 3.31 -26.96
N GLU A 196 1.68 4.00 -27.77
CA GLU A 196 0.24 3.71 -27.90
C GLU A 196 -0.05 2.28 -28.38
N ASN A 197 0.83 1.73 -29.23
CA ASN A 197 0.68 0.43 -29.86
C ASN A 197 1.15 -0.75 -28.97
N ASP A 198 1.96 -0.48 -27.93
CA ASP A 198 2.45 -1.50 -27.01
C ASP A 198 2.43 -0.96 -25.58
N ARG A 199 1.37 -1.29 -24.87
CA ARG A 199 1.16 -0.85 -23.49
C ARG A 199 1.61 -1.92 -22.48
N ARG A 200 2.77 -2.50 -22.74
CA ARG A 200 3.39 -3.54 -21.90
C ARG A 200 4.59 -2.98 -21.16
N VAL A 201 4.56 -3.01 -19.84
CA VAL A 201 5.67 -2.61 -18.99
C VAL A 201 6.64 -3.78 -18.83
N THR A 202 7.87 -3.61 -19.32
CA THR A 202 8.97 -4.58 -19.19
C THR A 202 9.98 -4.14 -18.13
N PRO A 203 10.88 -5.03 -17.67
CA PRO A 203 11.99 -4.67 -16.78
C PRO A 203 12.86 -3.54 -17.31
N GLU A 204 13.10 -3.48 -18.63
CA GLU A 204 13.90 -2.42 -19.28
C GLU A 204 13.22 -1.05 -19.17
N ILE A 205 11.90 -1.01 -19.29
CA ILE A 205 11.13 0.23 -19.12
C ILE A 205 11.19 0.69 -17.65
N VAL A 206 11.04 -0.23 -16.70
CA VAL A 206 11.18 0.07 -15.27
C VAL A 206 12.58 0.60 -14.95
N GLU A 207 13.63 -0.03 -15.48
CA GLU A 207 15.01 0.43 -15.32
C GLU A 207 15.21 1.84 -15.86
N ARG A 208 14.73 2.12 -17.05
CA ARG A 208 14.86 3.42 -17.70
C ARG A 208 14.10 4.54 -17.00
N GLU A 209 12.84 4.30 -16.61
CA GLU A 209 11.94 5.33 -16.11
C GLU A 209 11.98 5.51 -14.59
N ILE A 210 12.18 4.44 -13.84
CA ILE A 210 12.20 4.46 -12.36
C ILE A 210 13.64 4.46 -11.84
N GLY A 211 14.61 3.98 -12.63
CA GLY A 211 16.01 3.91 -12.25
C GLY A 211 16.36 2.69 -11.40
N VAL A 212 15.53 1.66 -11.42
CA VAL A 212 15.79 0.38 -10.74
C VAL A 212 16.48 -0.56 -11.68
N SER A 213 17.71 -0.92 -11.40
CA SER A 213 18.44 -1.87 -12.25
C SER A 213 17.71 -3.19 -12.38
N LYS A 214 17.53 -3.68 -13.61
CA LYS A 214 16.93 -4.99 -13.88
C LYS A 214 17.81 -6.15 -13.47
N ASP A 215 19.12 -5.93 -13.35
CA ASP A 215 20.13 -6.95 -13.05
C ASP A 215 20.63 -6.88 -11.61
N PHE A 216 20.60 -5.66 -10.99
CA PHE A 216 21.08 -5.40 -9.65
C PHE A 216 19.97 -4.81 -8.78
N ASN A 217 19.04 -5.67 -8.34
CA ASN A 217 17.93 -5.30 -7.47
C ASN A 217 17.73 -6.35 -6.36
N ALA A 218 16.84 -6.07 -5.42
CA ALA A 218 16.59 -6.94 -4.28
C ALA A 218 16.08 -8.34 -4.69
N PHE A 219 15.27 -8.42 -5.75
CA PHE A 219 14.78 -9.69 -6.28
C PHE A 219 15.92 -10.54 -6.86
N GLU A 220 16.80 -9.95 -7.66
CA GLU A 220 17.95 -10.63 -8.22
C GLU A 220 18.94 -11.09 -7.13
N LEU A 221 19.14 -10.29 -6.06
CA LEU A 221 19.94 -10.70 -4.92
C LEU A 221 19.36 -11.93 -4.22
N ARG A 222 18.05 -11.92 -3.95
CA ARG A 222 17.37 -13.07 -3.34
C ARG A 222 17.49 -14.31 -4.24
N SER A 223 17.29 -14.15 -5.53
CA SER A 223 17.44 -15.24 -6.52
C SER A 223 18.83 -15.84 -6.54
N ALA A 224 19.87 -14.98 -6.52
CA ALA A 224 21.27 -15.38 -6.45
C ALA A 224 21.58 -16.13 -5.15
N ILE A 225 21.06 -15.67 -4.02
CA ILE A 225 21.20 -16.34 -2.72
C ILE A 225 20.52 -17.73 -2.77
N ILE A 226 19.27 -17.82 -3.26
CA ILE A 226 18.52 -19.07 -3.34
C ILE A 226 19.29 -20.11 -4.17
N SER A 227 19.87 -19.71 -5.30
CA SER A 227 20.65 -20.57 -6.19
C SER A 227 22.11 -20.77 -5.75
N ARG A 228 22.56 -20.09 -4.68
CA ARG A 228 23.94 -20.04 -4.22
C ARG A 228 24.93 -19.49 -5.28
N ASP A 229 24.46 -18.56 -6.10
CA ASP A 229 25.32 -17.83 -7.04
C ASP A 229 26.12 -16.75 -6.28
N VAL A 230 27.28 -17.18 -5.76
CA VAL A 230 28.19 -16.34 -4.94
C VAL A 230 28.66 -15.12 -5.73
N PHE A 231 28.97 -15.29 -7.02
CA PHE A 231 29.50 -14.23 -7.85
C PHE A 231 28.45 -13.12 -8.05
N LYS A 232 27.25 -13.50 -8.49
CA LYS A 232 26.15 -12.55 -8.72
C LYS A 232 25.72 -11.86 -7.43
N ALA A 233 25.60 -12.58 -6.32
CA ALA A 233 25.23 -12.00 -5.03
C ALA A 233 26.23 -10.91 -4.58
N ASN A 234 27.52 -11.17 -4.72
CA ASN A 234 28.58 -10.19 -4.39
C ASN A 234 28.55 -8.99 -5.35
N GLN A 235 28.31 -9.18 -6.65
CA GLN A 235 28.16 -8.07 -7.58
C GLN A 235 27.01 -7.16 -7.17
N ILE A 236 25.86 -7.72 -6.81
CA ILE A 236 24.67 -6.95 -6.42
C ILE A 236 24.92 -6.17 -5.12
N ILE A 237 25.51 -6.79 -4.10
CA ILE A 237 25.84 -6.09 -2.84
C ILE A 237 26.81 -4.95 -3.05
N ASN A 238 27.86 -5.16 -3.85
CA ASN A 238 28.82 -4.11 -4.19
C ASN A 238 28.16 -2.96 -4.98
N TYR A 239 27.23 -3.28 -5.87
CA TYR A 239 26.44 -2.27 -6.60
C TYR A 239 25.60 -1.41 -5.65
N PHE A 240 24.89 -2.00 -4.70
CA PHE A 240 24.11 -1.26 -3.70
C PHE A 240 24.98 -0.40 -2.78
N ASP A 241 26.13 -0.92 -2.35
CA ASP A 241 27.08 -0.20 -1.51
C ASP A 241 27.67 1.04 -2.22
N SER A 242 27.94 0.90 -3.53
CA SER A 242 28.48 1.99 -4.37
C SER A 242 27.43 2.95 -4.89
N ASN A 243 26.14 2.59 -4.88
CA ASN A 243 25.03 3.36 -5.45
C ASN A 243 23.86 3.52 -4.48
N PRO A 244 24.00 4.30 -3.39
CA PRO A 244 22.96 4.45 -2.35
C PRO A 244 21.63 4.98 -2.87
N LYS A 245 21.62 5.66 -4.03
CA LYS A 245 20.39 6.17 -4.67
C LYS A 245 19.59 5.08 -5.38
N SER A 246 20.21 3.97 -5.77
CA SER A 246 19.55 2.87 -6.50
C SER A 246 18.77 1.91 -5.59
N GLY A 247 18.87 2.08 -4.28
CA GLY A 247 18.18 1.29 -3.26
C GLY A 247 18.95 1.30 -1.94
N SER A 248 18.21 1.13 -0.86
CA SER A 248 18.82 1.13 0.48
C SER A 248 19.21 -0.29 0.90
N LEU A 249 20.43 -0.47 1.36
CA LEU A 249 20.86 -1.71 2.02
C LEU A 249 19.98 -2.08 3.22
N PHE A 250 19.35 -1.07 3.87
CA PHE A 250 18.42 -1.29 4.97
C PHE A 250 17.13 -2.01 4.55
N THR A 251 16.71 -1.90 3.29
CA THR A 251 15.52 -2.61 2.79
C THR A 251 15.80 -4.07 2.45
N LEU A 252 17.05 -4.42 2.16
CA LEU A 252 17.44 -5.80 1.84
C LEU A 252 17.37 -6.72 3.06
N LEU A 253 17.72 -6.21 4.23
CA LEU A 253 17.80 -7.02 5.45
C LEU A 253 16.43 -7.62 5.84
N PRO A 254 15.33 -6.85 5.96
CA PRO A 254 14.01 -7.40 6.26
C PRO A 254 13.49 -8.38 5.19
N MET A 255 13.77 -8.09 3.92
CA MET A 255 13.34 -8.94 2.79
C MET A 255 14.02 -10.31 2.84
N LEU A 256 15.34 -10.34 3.03
CA LEU A 256 16.09 -11.59 3.15
C LEU A 256 15.72 -12.35 4.44
N PHE A 257 15.54 -11.63 5.54
CA PHE A 257 15.11 -12.23 6.80
C PHE A 257 13.75 -12.94 6.65
N THR A 258 12.77 -12.27 6.03
CA THR A 258 11.44 -12.85 5.76
C THR A 258 11.55 -14.11 4.90
N TYR A 259 12.42 -14.11 3.90
CA TYR A 259 12.66 -15.31 3.09
C TYR A 259 13.18 -16.48 3.93
N PHE A 260 14.22 -16.29 4.76
CA PHE A 260 14.79 -17.35 5.59
C PHE A 260 13.85 -17.78 6.72
N GLN A 261 13.05 -16.88 7.27
CA GLN A 261 12.00 -17.20 8.23
C GLN A 261 10.95 -18.13 7.60
N ASN A 262 10.46 -17.79 6.40
CA ASN A 262 9.52 -18.63 5.67
C ASN A 262 10.17 -19.97 5.25
N LEU A 263 11.44 -19.96 4.88
CA LEU A 263 12.19 -21.19 4.57
C LEU A 263 12.28 -22.10 5.78
N MET A 264 12.48 -21.55 6.98
CA MET A 264 12.46 -22.32 8.23
C MET A 264 11.08 -22.91 8.48
N ILE A 265 10.01 -22.15 8.30
CA ILE A 265 8.62 -22.63 8.42
C ILE A 265 8.35 -23.75 7.42
N ALA A 266 8.85 -23.62 6.17
CA ALA A 266 8.67 -24.62 5.11
C ALA A 266 9.19 -26.01 5.51
N TYR A 267 10.22 -26.09 6.34
CA TYR A 267 10.74 -27.38 6.83
C TYR A 267 9.72 -28.18 7.68
N TYR A 268 8.75 -27.51 8.29
CA TYR A 268 7.73 -28.12 9.15
C TYR A 268 6.43 -28.44 8.39
N VAL A 269 6.35 -28.12 7.11
CA VAL A 269 5.18 -28.44 6.29
C VAL A 269 5.21 -29.95 5.93
N PRO A 270 4.14 -30.73 6.21
CA PRO A 270 4.13 -32.19 5.99
C PRO A 270 4.48 -32.58 4.55
N ASN A 271 3.84 -31.96 3.56
CA ASN A 271 4.07 -32.19 2.13
C ASN A 271 4.86 -31.08 1.47
N ARG A 272 5.97 -30.68 2.07
CA ARG A 272 6.80 -29.53 1.67
C ARG A 272 7.33 -29.57 0.22
N GLN A 273 7.22 -30.71 -0.46
CA GLN A 273 7.57 -30.84 -1.89
C GLN A 273 6.37 -30.55 -2.81
N ASN A 274 5.15 -30.49 -2.25
CA ASN A 274 3.97 -30.12 -3.02
C ASN A 274 3.84 -28.58 -3.07
N GLU A 275 4.02 -28.02 -4.27
CA GLU A 275 3.99 -26.57 -4.50
C GLU A 275 2.68 -25.92 -4.01
N ASN A 276 1.53 -26.55 -4.21
CA ASN A 276 0.23 -26.00 -3.83
C ASN A 276 0.04 -25.98 -2.30
N GLU A 277 0.41 -27.06 -1.62
CA GLU A 277 0.30 -27.16 -0.17
C GLU A 277 1.27 -26.18 0.52
N LEU A 278 2.52 -26.13 0.03
CA LEU A 278 3.52 -25.21 0.54
C LEU A 278 3.10 -23.74 0.32
N ALA A 279 2.60 -23.41 -0.87
CA ALA A 279 2.10 -22.08 -1.18
C ALA A 279 0.95 -21.67 -0.25
N LYS A 280 0.00 -22.59 0.00
CA LYS A 280 -1.13 -22.34 0.92
C LYS A 280 -0.66 -22.15 2.34
N PHE A 281 0.29 -22.95 2.83
CA PHE A 281 0.77 -22.90 4.20
C PHE A 281 1.57 -21.62 4.49
N LEU A 282 2.38 -21.19 3.52
CA LEU A 282 3.19 -19.96 3.62
C LEU A 282 2.44 -18.70 3.17
N ASP A 283 1.13 -18.81 2.85
CA ASP A 283 0.30 -17.69 2.34
C ASP A 283 0.95 -17.00 1.11
N LEU A 284 1.47 -17.82 0.17
CA LEU A 284 2.08 -17.34 -1.06
C LEU A 284 1.02 -17.12 -2.15
N ARG A 285 1.33 -16.27 -3.13
CA ARG A 285 0.43 -15.92 -4.24
C ARG A 285 0.05 -17.08 -5.17
N GLY A 286 0.82 -18.15 -5.18
CA GLY A 286 0.57 -19.30 -6.02
C GLY A 286 1.68 -20.33 -5.95
N ALA A 287 1.42 -21.48 -6.54
CA ALA A 287 2.33 -22.63 -6.53
C ALA A 287 3.73 -22.30 -7.08
N TRP A 288 3.83 -21.40 -8.06
CA TRP A 288 5.11 -20.99 -8.65
C TRP A 288 6.05 -20.35 -7.63
N ALA A 289 5.52 -19.58 -6.65
CA ALA A 289 6.32 -18.94 -5.61
C ALA A 289 6.89 -19.95 -4.60
N ALA A 290 6.25 -21.13 -4.45
CA ALA A 290 6.75 -22.20 -3.60
C ALA A 290 8.04 -22.85 -4.12
N ARG A 291 8.30 -22.78 -5.43
CA ARG A 291 9.52 -23.33 -6.04
C ARG A 291 10.80 -22.73 -5.48
N GLU A 292 10.78 -21.45 -5.16
CA GLU A 292 11.92 -20.77 -4.54
C GLU A 292 12.26 -21.40 -3.17
N TYR A 293 11.24 -21.72 -2.38
CA TYR A 293 11.44 -22.36 -1.07
C TYR A 293 11.85 -23.82 -1.19
N ILE A 294 11.31 -24.55 -2.17
CA ILE A 294 11.76 -25.92 -2.46
C ILE A 294 13.24 -25.92 -2.88
N THR A 295 13.65 -24.99 -3.74
CA THR A 295 15.05 -24.82 -4.12
C THR A 295 15.90 -24.41 -2.92
N GLY A 296 15.43 -23.48 -2.09
CA GLY A 296 16.10 -23.07 -0.88
C GLY A 296 16.32 -24.22 0.10
N MET A 297 15.32 -25.09 0.31
CA MET A 297 15.48 -26.29 1.17
C MET A 297 16.49 -27.31 0.64
N ARG A 298 16.74 -27.34 -0.67
CA ARG A 298 17.80 -28.19 -1.26
C ARG A 298 19.20 -27.61 -1.02
N ASN A 299 19.32 -26.29 -1.03
CA ASN A 299 20.58 -25.57 -0.95
C ASN A 299 21.03 -25.23 0.48
N TYR A 300 20.06 -25.12 1.42
CA TYR A 300 20.30 -24.76 2.81
C TYR A 300 19.67 -25.78 3.72
N THR A 301 20.45 -26.39 4.61
CA THR A 301 19.89 -27.28 5.64
C THR A 301 19.14 -26.50 6.73
N GLY A 302 18.21 -27.14 7.42
CA GLY A 302 17.47 -26.46 8.51
C GLY A 302 18.40 -25.90 9.61
N VAL A 303 19.50 -26.58 9.93
CA VAL A 303 20.51 -26.10 10.88
C VAL A 303 21.20 -24.83 10.33
N LYS A 304 21.56 -24.82 9.03
CA LYS A 304 22.15 -23.64 8.40
C LYS A 304 21.16 -22.47 8.40
N VAL A 305 19.88 -22.72 8.10
CA VAL A 305 18.84 -21.68 8.14
C VAL A 305 18.68 -21.07 9.55
N MET A 306 18.72 -21.89 10.61
CA MET A 306 18.74 -21.42 11.99
C MET A 306 19.92 -20.47 12.26
N ALA A 307 21.13 -20.90 11.88
CA ALA A 307 22.33 -20.07 12.05
C ALA A 307 22.27 -18.76 11.25
N ILE A 308 21.69 -18.80 10.05
CA ILE A 308 21.46 -17.60 9.23
C ILE A 308 20.48 -16.64 9.93
N ILE A 309 19.37 -17.13 10.50
CA ILE A 309 18.40 -16.31 11.23
C ILE A 309 19.05 -15.64 12.46
N GLU A 310 19.93 -16.36 13.17
CA GLU A 310 20.68 -15.81 14.29
C GLU A 310 21.66 -14.72 13.81
N LYS A 311 22.36 -14.95 12.68
CA LYS A 311 23.26 -13.96 12.08
C LYS A 311 22.53 -12.70 11.64
N PHE A 312 21.29 -12.80 11.13
CA PHE A 312 20.46 -11.63 10.84
C PHE A 312 20.22 -10.77 12.09
N LYS A 313 19.92 -11.39 13.24
CA LYS A 313 19.72 -10.69 14.51
C LYS A 313 20.99 -9.92 14.92
N GLU A 314 22.16 -10.57 14.81
CA GLU A 314 23.44 -9.92 15.10
C GLU A 314 23.68 -8.70 14.21
N VAL A 315 23.51 -8.88 12.89
CA VAL A 315 23.73 -7.82 11.90
C VAL A 315 22.74 -6.66 12.08
N ASP A 316 21.46 -6.95 12.35
CA ASP A 316 20.44 -5.91 12.62
C ASP A 316 20.80 -5.10 13.87
N ALA A 317 21.28 -5.76 14.94
CA ALA A 317 21.74 -5.08 16.15
C ALA A 317 22.94 -4.17 15.85
N LYS A 318 23.93 -4.65 15.09
CA LYS A 318 25.11 -3.86 14.69
C LYS A 318 24.74 -2.67 13.80
N ILE A 319 23.80 -2.84 12.86
CA ILE A 319 23.31 -1.75 12.01
C ILE A 319 22.64 -0.65 12.84
N LYS A 320 21.97 -1.01 13.93
CA LYS A 320 21.35 -0.10 14.90
C LYS A 320 22.32 0.50 15.93
N GLY A 321 23.62 0.20 15.80
CA GLY A 321 24.68 0.76 16.64
C GLY A 321 24.99 -0.03 17.91
N LEU A 322 24.38 -1.22 18.11
CA LEU A 322 24.72 -2.10 19.24
C LEU A 322 26.03 -2.85 18.92
N ASP A 323 27.03 -2.71 19.79
CA ASP A 323 28.34 -3.35 19.65
C ASP A 323 29.05 -3.07 18.31
N ASN A 324 28.72 -1.95 17.68
CA ASN A 324 29.32 -1.53 16.40
C ASN A 324 29.64 -0.03 16.38
N PRO A 325 30.83 0.39 16.80
CA PRO A 325 31.16 1.82 16.83
C PRO A 325 31.48 2.41 15.44
N SER A 326 31.82 1.60 14.42
CA SER A 326 32.38 2.16 13.18
C SER A 326 32.20 1.35 11.88
N THR A 327 31.72 0.10 11.93
CA THR A 327 31.63 -0.71 10.70
C THR A 327 30.49 -0.22 9.81
N PRO A 328 30.75 0.17 8.55
CA PRO A 328 29.71 0.61 7.63
C PRO A 328 28.68 -0.48 7.34
N VAL A 329 27.46 -0.07 7.03
CA VAL A 329 26.34 -0.99 6.71
C VAL A 329 26.69 -1.89 5.53
N GLY A 330 27.39 -1.37 4.51
CA GLY A 330 27.85 -2.15 3.36
C GLY A 330 28.72 -3.33 3.75
N GLU A 331 29.68 -3.13 4.65
CA GLU A 331 30.56 -4.20 5.12
C GLU A 331 29.79 -5.25 5.95
N LEU A 332 28.87 -4.82 6.82
CA LEU A 332 28.01 -5.73 7.57
C LEU A 332 27.14 -6.58 6.65
N MET A 333 26.62 -6.00 5.57
CA MET A 333 25.85 -6.73 4.57
C MET A 333 26.71 -7.71 3.77
N LYS A 334 27.93 -7.35 3.39
CA LYS A 334 28.88 -8.27 2.74
C LYS A 334 29.22 -9.46 3.64
N GLU A 335 29.48 -9.21 4.93
CA GLU A 335 29.71 -10.26 5.93
C GLU A 335 28.49 -11.21 6.03
N LEU A 336 27.28 -10.66 6.09
CA LEU A 336 26.06 -11.44 6.12
C LEU A 336 25.89 -12.32 4.88
N ILE A 337 26.04 -11.74 3.69
CA ILE A 337 25.93 -12.49 2.41
C ILE A 337 26.98 -13.58 2.31
N PHE A 338 28.22 -13.28 2.72
CA PHE A 338 29.27 -14.28 2.80
C PHE A 338 28.86 -15.43 3.73
N PHE A 339 28.39 -15.13 4.95
CA PHE A 339 27.94 -16.15 5.89
C PHE A 339 26.78 -16.99 5.37
N ILE A 340 25.85 -16.41 4.64
CA ILE A 340 24.71 -17.13 4.05
C ILE A 340 25.21 -18.14 2.99
N LEU A 341 26.12 -17.72 2.13
CA LEU A 341 26.53 -18.49 0.96
C LEU A 341 27.57 -19.59 1.26
N HIS A 342 28.32 -19.48 2.35
CA HIS A 342 29.34 -20.44 2.79
C HIS A 342 28.93 -21.16 4.08
#